data_0d27971615da2089b275eecc6a2a8c99
#
_entry.id   0d27971615da2089b275eecc6a2a8c99
#
_cell.length_a   1.000
_cell.length_b   1.000
_cell.length_c   1.000
_cell.angle_alpha   90.00
_cell.angle_beta   90.00
_cell.angle_gamma   90.00
#
_symmetry.space_group_name_H-M   'P 1'
#
loop_
_entity.id
_entity.type
_entity.pdbx_description
1 polymer ?
#
loop_
_entity_poly.entity_id
_entity_poly.type
_entity_poly.pdbx_seq_one_letter_code
_entity_poly.pdbx_strand_id
1 'polypeptide(L)'
;MAVSGAGPVADWRVQGSYFEACNCEAICPCRSVGGRPGGPSSFGECFGALSWYIDQGHADGVDLSARRTVLSIRYLDRVQPSTPWEVVLYVDQDTSDEQRAALADIFLGRAGGTVARLYGPAIGEVHAVRPARITLEHIAARKRIHVVGYLTVEAEGDASAPGDVQCGIPGFDHPGTELHGDLLQSTDPALRWEVRGRRNAAFTTDFDYRSGP
;
A
#
# COMPACT_ATOMS: atom_id res chain seq x y z
N MET A 1 16.48 -5.69 -30.31
CA MET A 1 15.52 -6.74 -29.96
C MET A 1 14.29 -6.06 -29.41
N ALA A 2 13.14 -6.20 -30.08
CA ALA A 2 11.90 -5.60 -29.63
C ALA A 2 11.44 -6.32 -28.38
N VAL A 3 11.28 -5.58 -27.26
CA VAL A 3 10.61 -6.08 -26.06
C VAL A 3 9.15 -6.26 -26.46
N SER A 4 8.70 -7.51 -26.52
CA SER A 4 7.29 -7.84 -26.73
C SER A 4 6.50 -7.19 -25.58
N GLY A 5 5.78 -6.12 -25.89
CA GLY A 5 4.86 -5.52 -24.94
C GLY A 5 3.75 -6.53 -24.66
N ALA A 6 3.76 -7.12 -23.47
CA ALA A 6 2.58 -7.82 -22.97
C ALA A 6 1.42 -6.82 -22.98
N GLY A 7 0.28 -7.21 -23.55
CA GLY A 7 -0.96 -6.42 -23.46
C GLY A 7 -1.38 -6.25 -21.99
N PRO A 8 -2.34 -5.37 -21.71
CA PRO A 8 -2.81 -5.19 -20.35
C PRO A 8 -3.31 -6.53 -19.79
N VAL A 9 -2.95 -6.85 -18.54
CA VAL A 9 -3.37 -8.07 -17.83
C VAL A 9 -4.89 -8.13 -17.81
N ALA A 10 -5.47 -9.17 -18.44
CA ALA A 10 -6.90 -9.23 -18.70
C ALA A 10 -7.68 -9.94 -17.58
N ASP A 11 -7.12 -11.02 -17.03
CA ASP A 11 -7.73 -11.81 -15.94
C ASP A 11 -6.75 -11.92 -14.77
N TRP A 12 -7.09 -11.27 -13.65
CA TRP A 12 -6.26 -11.30 -12.46
C TRP A 12 -7.09 -11.19 -11.19
N ARG A 13 -6.60 -11.82 -10.13
CA ARG A 13 -7.07 -11.66 -8.76
C ARG A 13 -5.90 -11.81 -7.80
N VAL A 14 -5.86 -10.99 -6.77
CA VAL A 14 -4.92 -11.09 -5.63
C VAL A 14 -5.67 -10.82 -4.35
N GLN A 15 -5.47 -11.67 -3.34
CA GLN A 15 -6.12 -11.55 -2.03
C GLN A 15 -5.16 -11.95 -0.92
N GLY A 16 -5.34 -11.40 0.27
CA GLY A 16 -4.49 -11.70 1.43
C GLY A 16 -4.57 -10.65 2.51
N SER A 17 -3.46 -10.41 3.20
CA SER A 17 -3.39 -9.46 4.30
C SER A 17 -2.79 -8.12 3.86
N TYR A 18 -3.34 -7.05 4.45
CA TYR A 18 -2.94 -5.66 4.21
C TYR A 18 -2.48 -4.99 5.50
N PHE A 19 -1.40 -4.22 5.41
CA PHE A 19 -0.93 -3.36 6.48
C PHE A 19 -0.31 -2.10 5.91
N GLU A 20 -0.62 -0.95 6.52
CA GLU A 20 -0.06 0.35 6.16
C GLU A 20 0.28 1.18 7.38
N ALA A 21 1.16 2.17 7.20
CA ALA A 21 1.33 3.26 8.13
C ALA A 21 1.69 4.56 7.40
N CYS A 22 1.28 5.67 7.99
CA CYS A 22 1.55 7.02 7.47
C CYS A 22 1.95 7.98 8.59
N ASN A 23 2.43 9.17 8.22
CA ASN A 23 2.86 10.20 9.17
C ASN A 23 1.73 10.88 9.96
N CYS A 24 0.46 10.68 9.60
CA CYS A 24 -0.68 11.27 10.28
C CYS A 24 -0.77 10.82 11.74
N GLU A 25 -1.53 11.55 12.55
CA GLU A 25 -1.89 11.13 13.91
C GLU A 25 -2.90 9.98 13.85
N ALA A 26 -2.82 9.02 14.76
CA ALA A 26 -3.82 7.99 14.93
C ALA A 26 -5.02 8.55 15.75
N ILE A 27 -6.26 8.35 15.33
CA ILE A 27 -6.76 7.67 14.12
C ILE A 27 -6.51 8.56 12.90
N CYS A 28 -6.04 7.98 11.78
CA CYS A 28 -5.74 8.77 10.59
C CYS A 28 -6.97 9.56 10.12
N PRO A 29 -6.85 10.89 9.89
CA PRO A 29 -7.98 11.71 9.44
C PRO A 29 -8.60 11.25 8.11
N CYS A 30 -7.85 10.54 7.27
CA CYS A 30 -8.38 10.03 5.99
C CYS A 30 -9.29 8.80 6.13
N ARG A 31 -9.45 8.24 7.34
CA ARG A 31 -10.36 7.12 7.58
C ARG A 31 -11.82 7.57 7.60
N SER A 32 -12.70 6.69 7.15
CA SER A 32 -14.12 6.81 7.48
C SER A 32 -14.36 6.22 8.88
N VAL A 33 -15.09 6.94 9.71
CA VAL A 33 -15.42 6.51 11.08
C VAL A 33 -16.92 6.71 11.35
N GLY A 34 -17.63 5.64 11.71
CA GLY A 34 -19.05 5.69 11.97
C GLY A 34 -19.88 6.20 10.77
N GLY A 35 -19.50 5.85 9.56
CA GLY A 35 -20.15 6.28 8.31
C GLY A 35 -19.86 7.75 7.91
N ARG A 36 -18.93 8.42 8.58
CA ARG A 36 -18.50 9.78 8.22
C ARG A 36 -17.24 9.68 7.37
N PRO A 37 -17.22 10.30 6.17
CA PRO A 37 -16.04 10.33 5.32
C PRO A 37 -14.84 10.97 6.04
N GLY A 38 -13.64 10.48 5.71
CA GLY A 38 -12.39 11.07 6.15
C GLY A 38 -12.14 12.47 5.58
N GLY A 39 -11.12 13.11 6.10
CA GLY A 39 -10.67 14.45 5.76
C GLY A 39 -9.19 14.50 5.33
N PRO A 40 -8.63 15.71 5.21
CA PRO A 40 -7.23 15.89 4.85
C PRO A 40 -6.28 15.38 5.95
N SER A 41 -5.03 15.14 5.58
CA SER A 41 -3.97 14.66 6.48
C SER A 41 -3.71 15.60 7.66
N SER A 42 -3.19 15.05 8.78
CA SER A 42 -2.91 15.83 10.00
C SER A 42 -1.98 17.02 9.76
N PHE A 43 -1.08 16.93 8.78
CA PHE A 43 0.00 17.91 8.60
C PHE A 43 0.01 18.57 7.22
N GLY A 44 -1.03 18.35 6.38
CA GLY A 44 -1.13 18.89 5.03
C GLY A 44 -0.15 18.26 4.03
N GLU A 45 0.49 17.19 4.46
CA GLU A 45 1.36 16.31 3.70
C GLU A 45 1.18 14.88 4.23
N CYS A 46 0.95 13.93 3.36
CA CYS A 46 0.94 12.53 3.71
C CYS A 46 2.11 11.80 3.03
N PHE A 47 2.84 11.04 3.83
CA PHE A 47 3.80 10.06 3.35
C PHE A 47 3.68 8.79 4.19
N GLY A 48 3.98 7.66 3.58
CA GLY A 48 3.84 6.38 4.24
C GLY A 48 4.17 5.19 3.36
N ALA A 49 3.82 4.02 3.88
CA ALA A 49 3.99 2.76 3.19
C ALA A 49 2.72 1.91 3.29
N LEU A 50 2.31 1.38 2.15
CA LEU A 50 1.21 0.44 1.98
C LEU A 50 1.80 -0.92 1.64
N SER A 51 1.35 -2.00 2.25
CA SER A 51 1.91 -3.33 2.00
C SER A 51 0.85 -4.40 1.87
N TRP A 52 1.11 -5.35 0.98
CA TRP A 52 0.24 -6.48 0.68
C TRP A 52 1.04 -7.78 0.71
N TYR A 53 0.59 -8.73 1.51
CA TYR A 53 0.99 -10.12 1.41
C TYR A 53 -0.09 -10.89 0.66
N ILE A 54 0.25 -11.47 -0.48
CA ILE A 54 -0.68 -12.19 -1.35
C ILE A 54 -0.72 -13.65 -0.91
N ASP A 55 -1.78 -14.07 -0.25
CA ASP A 55 -2.00 -15.46 0.11
C ASP A 55 -2.30 -16.30 -1.12
N GLN A 56 -3.18 -15.78 -1.99
CA GLN A 56 -3.57 -16.38 -3.25
C GLN A 56 -3.64 -15.31 -4.33
N GLY A 57 -3.08 -15.59 -5.50
CA GLY A 57 -3.13 -14.67 -6.61
C GLY A 57 -2.73 -15.26 -7.94
N HIS A 58 -3.29 -14.72 -9.01
CA HIS A 58 -2.94 -15.04 -10.38
C HIS A 58 -3.10 -13.82 -11.29
N ALA A 59 -2.41 -13.85 -12.43
CA ALA A 59 -2.56 -12.88 -13.51
C ALA A 59 -2.29 -13.57 -14.86
N ASP A 60 -3.32 -13.72 -15.72
CA ASP A 60 -3.23 -14.40 -17.03
C ASP A 60 -2.50 -15.76 -16.98
N GLY A 61 -2.80 -16.55 -15.92
CA GLY A 61 -2.17 -17.87 -15.70
C GLY A 61 -0.82 -17.84 -14.96
N VAL A 62 -0.25 -16.67 -14.68
CA VAL A 62 0.94 -16.52 -13.84
C VAL A 62 0.54 -16.57 -12.38
N ASP A 63 1.13 -17.49 -11.60
CA ASP A 63 0.90 -17.57 -10.14
C ASP A 63 1.59 -16.41 -9.41
N LEU A 64 0.81 -15.68 -8.63
CA LEU A 64 1.27 -14.57 -7.78
C LEU A 64 1.15 -14.88 -6.29
N SER A 65 0.82 -16.12 -5.92
CA SER A 65 0.67 -16.53 -4.52
C SER A 65 1.99 -16.44 -3.75
N ALA A 66 1.90 -16.18 -2.46
CA ALA A 66 3.03 -15.99 -1.54
C ALA A 66 3.99 -14.85 -1.94
N ARG A 67 3.55 -13.90 -2.76
CA ARG A 67 4.33 -12.69 -3.13
C ARG A 67 3.99 -11.52 -2.22
N ARG A 68 4.92 -10.59 -2.14
CA ARG A 68 4.84 -9.37 -1.32
C ARG A 68 5.05 -8.17 -2.19
N THR A 69 4.26 -7.12 -1.93
CA THR A 69 4.47 -5.80 -2.54
C THR A 69 4.37 -4.73 -1.47
N VAL A 70 5.16 -3.67 -1.65
CA VAL A 70 5.13 -2.48 -0.79
C VAL A 70 5.14 -1.24 -1.68
N LEU A 71 4.21 -0.32 -1.45
CA LEU A 71 4.13 0.97 -2.12
C LEU A 71 4.49 2.07 -1.12
N SER A 72 5.64 2.71 -1.31
CA SER A 72 5.98 3.96 -0.62
C SER A 72 5.31 5.12 -1.33
N ILE A 73 4.66 6.01 -0.58
CA ILE A 73 3.88 7.13 -1.13
C ILE A 73 4.27 8.46 -0.48
N ARG A 74 4.05 9.55 -1.22
CA ARG A 74 4.07 10.92 -0.74
C ARG A 74 3.13 11.80 -1.56
N TYR A 75 2.37 12.70 -0.91
CA TYR A 75 1.58 13.73 -1.57
C TYR A 75 1.29 14.90 -0.63
N LEU A 76 0.89 16.05 -1.20
CA LEU A 76 0.46 17.24 -0.44
C LEU A 76 -1.05 17.38 -0.56
N ASP A 77 -1.74 17.58 0.56
CA ASP A 77 -3.19 17.84 0.62
C ASP A 77 -3.54 19.16 1.33
N ARG A 78 -2.55 19.95 1.71
CA ARG A 78 -2.73 21.37 2.10
C ARG A 78 -3.16 22.27 0.94
N VAL A 79 -3.09 21.77 -0.28
CA VAL A 79 -3.57 22.39 -1.51
C VAL A 79 -4.81 21.64 -2.01
N GLN A 80 -5.71 22.33 -2.69
CA GLN A 80 -6.92 21.70 -3.25
C GLN A 80 -6.99 21.97 -4.77
N PRO A 81 -7.06 20.91 -5.59
CA PRO A 81 -7.01 19.48 -5.23
C PRO A 81 -5.63 19.07 -4.68
N SER A 82 -5.58 17.95 -3.95
CA SER A 82 -4.32 17.34 -3.49
C SER A 82 -3.39 17.08 -4.68
N THR A 83 -2.06 17.15 -4.42
CA THR A 83 -1.12 16.74 -5.47
C THR A 83 -1.27 15.25 -5.78
N PRO A 84 -0.99 14.82 -7.03
CA PRO A 84 -0.87 13.40 -7.33
C PRO A 84 0.19 12.73 -6.44
N TRP A 85 0.04 11.42 -6.23
CA TRP A 85 0.99 10.64 -5.44
C TRP A 85 2.31 10.45 -6.19
N GLU A 86 3.41 10.72 -5.51
CA GLU A 86 4.74 10.27 -5.86
C GLU A 86 4.97 8.90 -5.22
N VAL A 87 5.40 7.88 -5.99
CA VAL A 87 5.48 6.52 -5.47
C VAL A 87 6.76 5.79 -5.88
N VAL A 88 7.18 4.86 -5.00
CA VAL A 88 8.12 3.78 -5.31
C VAL A 88 7.44 2.46 -4.98
N LEU A 89 7.36 1.55 -5.94
CA LEU A 89 6.85 0.20 -5.75
C LEU A 89 8.02 -0.77 -5.53
N TYR A 90 7.98 -1.52 -4.44
CA TYR A 90 8.86 -2.64 -4.17
C TYR A 90 8.10 -3.94 -4.39
N VAL A 91 8.71 -4.89 -5.09
CA VAL A 91 8.20 -6.25 -5.30
C VAL A 91 9.23 -7.26 -4.83
N ASP A 92 8.77 -8.43 -4.39
CA ASP A 92 9.68 -9.50 -3.95
C ASP A 92 10.79 -9.74 -4.96
N GLN A 93 12.04 -9.81 -4.49
CA GLN A 93 13.21 -10.04 -5.36
C GLN A 93 13.18 -11.40 -6.05
N ASP A 94 12.51 -12.38 -5.45
CA ASP A 94 12.42 -13.76 -5.95
C ASP A 94 11.28 -13.95 -6.97
N THR A 95 10.77 -12.86 -7.55
CA THR A 95 9.78 -12.88 -8.63
C THR A 95 10.46 -13.06 -10.00
N SER A 96 9.80 -13.83 -10.87
CA SER A 96 10.15 -13.81 -12.31
C SER A 96 9.86 -12.44 -12.94
N ASP A 97 10.38 -12.18 -14.12
CA ASP A 97 10.10 -10.93 -14.83
C ASP A 97 8.60 -10.78 -15.15
N GLU A 98 7.91 -11.88 -15.48
CA GLU A 98 6.46 -11.91 -15.71
C GLU A 98 5.68 -11.60 -14.44
N GLN A 99 6.02 -12.23 -13.31
CA GLN A 99 5.39 -11.95 -12.01
C GLN A 99 5.61 -10.48 -11.61
N ARG A 100 6.82 -9.96 -11.80
CA ARG A 100 7.15 -8.56 -11.47
C ARG A 100 6.36 -7.57 -12.31
N ALA A 101 6.25 -7.83 -13.61
CA ALA A 101 5.44 -7.00 -14.51
C ALA A 101 3.97 -7.02 -14.11
N ALA A 102 3.39 -8.20 -13.86
CA ALA A 102 2.00 -8.34 -13.44
C ALA A 102 1.72 -7.62 -12.11
N LEU A 103 2.58 -7.81 -11.10
CA LEU A 103 2.46 -7.12 -9.81
C LEU A 103 2.56 -5.59 -9.97
N ALA A 104 3.48 -5.11 -10.80
CA ALA A 104 3.61 -3.68 -11.06
C ALA A 104 2.35 -3.12 -11.75
N ASP A 105 1.80 -3.81 -12.75
CA ASP A 105 0.62 -3.35 -13.46
C ASP A 105 -0.64 -3.38 -12.56
N ILE A 106 -0.77 -4.39 -11.70
CA ILE A 106 -1.86 -4.48 -10.72
C ILE A 106 -1.77 -3.35 -9.70
N PHE A 107 -0.66 -3.27 -8.95
CA PHE A 107 -0.55 -2.36 -7.79
C PHE A 107 -0.31 -0.88 -8.18
N LEU A 108 0.04 -0.60 -9.43
CA LEU A 108 0.05 0.76 -9.98
C LEU A 108 -1.25 1.13 -10.73
N GLY A 109 -2.26 0.26 -10.70
CA GLY A 109 -3.57 0.51 -11.32
C GLY A 109 -3.62 0.39 -12.85
N ARG A 110 -2.53 0.00 -13.50
CA ARG A 110 -2.40 -0.11 -14.96
C ARG A 110 -3.20 -1.29 -15.53
N ALA A 111 -3.36 -2.36 -14.74
CA ALA A 111 -4.14 -3.53 -15.10
C ALA A 111 -5.67 -3.30 -15.02
N GLY A 112 -6.12 -2.10 -14.68
CA GLY A 112 -7.55 -1.83 -14.49
C GLY A 112 -8.10 -2.44 -13.20
N GLY A 113 -9.38 -2.83 -13.20
CA GLY A 113 -10.02 -3.54 -12.10
C GLY A 113 -10.11 -2.75 -10.79
N THR A 114 -9.98 -3.45 -9.68
CA THR A 114 -10.18 -2.88 -8.32
C THR A 114 -9.22 -1.73 -8.04
N VAL A 115 -7.92 -1.88 -8.27
CA VAL A 115 -6.91 -0.86 -7.94
C VAL A 115 -7.11 0.43 -8.73
N ALA A 116 -7.48 0.32 -10.03
CA ALA A 116 -7.78 1.48 -10.87
C ALA A 116 -9.03 2.27 -10.41
N ARG A 117 -9.89 1.69 -9.59
CA ARG A 117 -11.07 2.35 -8.99
C ARG A 117 -10.81 2.86 -7.57
N LEU A 118 -9.83 2.32 -6.88
CA LEU A 118 -9.46 2.74 -5.52
C LEU A 118 -8.43 3.87 -5.58
N TYR A 119 -7.19 3.54 -5.36
CA TYR A 119 -6.10 4.51 -5.23
C TYR A 119 -5.28 4.72 -6.50
N GLY A 120 -5.41 3.84 -7.50
CA GLY A 120 -4.67 3.96 -8.77
C GLY A 120 -4.76 5.34 -9.42
N PRO A 121 -5.95 5.98 -9.48
CA PRO A 121 -6.10 7.32 -10.05
C PRO A 121 -5.35 8.43 -9.30
N ALA A 122 -4.98 8.21 -8.04
CA ALA A 122 -4.19 9.16 -7.27
C ALA A 122 -2.68 9.12 -7.63
N ILE A 123 -2.19 8.02 -8.22
CA ILE A 123 -0.78 7.88 -8.59
C ILE A 123 -0.47 8.80 -9.77
N GLY A 124 0.48 9.73 -9.59
CA GLY A 124 0.96 10.63 -10.64
C GLY A 124 2.35 10.29 -11.12
N GLU A 125 3.30 10.17 -10.20
CA GLU A 125 4.69 9.90 -10.52
C GLU A 125 5.17 8.57 -9.93
N VAL A 126 5.65 7.67 -10.79
CA VAL A 126 6.28 6.41 -10.39
C VAL A 126 7.79 6.56 -10.55
N HIS A 127 8.49 6.85 -9.44
CA HIS A 127 9.95 7.03 -9.46
C HIS A 127 10.68 5.73 -9.79
N ALA A 128 10.18 4.59 -9.29
CA ALA A 128 10.79 3.29 -9.57
C ALA A 128 9.86 2.12 -9.25
N VAL A 129 10.12 0.98 -9.91
CA VAL A 129 9.71 -0.36 -9.50
C VAL A 129 10.98 -1.13 -9.16
N ARG A 130 11.14 -1.55 -7.90
CA ARG A 130 12.38 -2.16 -7.39
C ARG A 130 12.15 -3.60 -6.93
N PRO A 131 12.87 -4.59 -7.45
CA PRO A 131 12.96 -5.87 -6.78
C PRO A 131 13.73 -5.71 -5.47
N ALA A 132 13.19 -6.23 -4.36
CA ALA A 132 13.80 -6.13 -3.04
C ALA A 132 13.44 -7.34 -2.18
N ARG A 133 14.30 -7.62 -1.19
CA ARG A 133 13.94 -8.57 -0.13
C ARG A 133 12.93 -7.90 0.80
N ILE A 134 11.72 -8.46 0.88
CA ILE A 134 10.61 -7.93 1.66
C ILE A 134 10.24 -8.91 2.76
N THR A 135 10.11 -8.41 3.99
CA THR A 135 9.53 -9.14 5.11
C THR A 135 8.31 -8.38 5.61
N LEU A 136 7.17 -9.08 5.71
CA LEU A 136 5.90 -8.54 6.21
C LEU A 136 5.45 -9.39 7.42
N GLU A 137 5.12 -8.72 8.50
CA GLU A 137 4.57 -9.31 9.73
C GLU A 137 3.21 -8.66 10.00
N HIS A 138 2.18 -9.08 9.24
CA HIS A 138 0.83 -8.49 9.32
C HIS A 138 -0.04 -9.12 10.42
N ILE A 139 0.28 -10.35 10.88
CA ILE A 139 -0.54 -11.11 11.84
C ILE A 139 0.01 -10.97 13.27
N ALA A 140 1.32 -10.76 13.44
CA ALA A 140 1.96 -10.60 14.75
C ALA A 140 1.35 -9.43 15.54
N ALA A 141 1.43 -9.46 16.88
CA ALA A 141 0.99 -8.34 17.72
C ALA A 141 1.72 -7.05 17.36
N ARG A 142 3.04 -7.12 17.12
CA ARG A 142 3.83 -6.06 16.51
C ARG A 142 3.82 -6.25 14.99
N LYS A 143 3.23 -5.30 14.28
CA LYS A 143 3.20 -5.29 12.81
C LYS A 143 4.50 -4.72 12.26
N ARG A 144 4.95 -5.26 11.12
CA ARG A 144 6.17 -4.79 10.50
C ARG A 144 6.13 -4.85 8.98
N ILE A 145 6.70 -3.81 8.35
CA ILE A 145 7.15 -3.82 6.95
C ILE A 145 8.66 -3.62 6.97
N HIS A 146 9.40 -4.50 6.32
CA HIS A 146 10.83 -4.31 6.14
C HIS A 146 11.23 -4.62 4.70
N VAL A 147 11.67 -3.59 4.00
CA VAL A 147 12.27 -3.67 2.65
C VAL A 147 13.75 -3.41 2.80
N VAL A 148 14.57 -4.44 2.65
CA VAL A 148 16.00 -4.39 2.95
C VAL A 148 16.68 -3.28 2.15
N GLY A 149 17.34 -2.37 2.85
CA GLY A 149 18.07 -1.23 2.28
C GLY A 149 17.20 0.00 1.94
N TYR A 150 15.87 -0.08 2.09
CA TYR A 150 14.98 0.99 1.66
C TYR A 150 13.99 1.47 2.71
N LEU A 151 13.28 0.55 3.43
CA LEU A 151 12.13 0.95 4.21
C LEU A 151 11.95 0.06 5.44
N THR A 152 11.59 0.69 6.57
CA THR A 152 11.17 0.00 7.79
C THR A 152 9.96 0.72 8.38
N VAL A 153 8.92 -0.05 8.71
CA VAL A 153 7.73 0.39 9.45
C VAL A 153 7.49 -0.57 10.60
N GLU A 154 7.16 -0.05 11.76
CA GLU A 154 6.74 -0.82 12.93
C GLU A 154 5.53 -0.15 13.58
N ALA A 155 4.56 -0.96 14.00
CA ALA A 155 3.37 -0.52 14.69
C ALA A 155 2.90 -1.56 15.69
N GLU A 156 2.35 -1.12 16.83
CA GLU A 156 1.73 -1.99 17.81
C GLU A 156 0.65 -1.26 18.62
N GLY A 157 -0.22 -2.03 19.25
CA GLY A 157 -1.30 -1.49 20.10
C GLY A 157 -2.42 -0.85 19.30
N ASP A 158 -3.63 -1.31 19.55
CA ASP A 158 -4.80 -0.87 18.84
C ASP A 158 -5.17 0.58 19.25
N ALA A 159 -5.44 1.43 18.27
CA ALA A 159 -5.98 2.77 18.44
C ALA A 159 -7.50 2.80 18.25
N SER A 160 -8.09 1.75 17.64
CA SER A 160 -9.53 1.54 17.51
C SER A 160 -9.89 0.09 17.77
N ALA A 161 -11.18 -0.18 18.07
CA ALA A 161 -11.67 -1.55 18.02
C ALA A 161 -11.69 -2.07 16.57
N PRO A 162 -11.59 -3.40 16.37
CA PRO A 162 -11.68 -3.99 15.05
C PRO A 162 -12.99 -3.62 14.33
N GLY A 163 -12.89 -3.10 13.11
CA GLY A 163 -14.03 -2.73 12.27
C GLY A 163 -14.61 -1.33 12.52
N ASP A 164 -14.17 -0.61 13.56
CA ASP A 164 -14.67 0.75 13.86
C ASP A 164 -14.23 1.79 12.83
N VAL A 165 -13.13 1.54 12.14
CA VAL A 165 -12.58 2.42 11.12
C VAL A 165 -12.55 1.72 9.77
N GLN A 166 -12.67 2.50 8.70
CA GLN A 166 -12.68 2.01 7.32
C GLN A 166 -11.63 2.74 6.50
N CYS A 167 -11.04 2.03 5.55
CA CYS A 167 -10.03 2.55 4.64
C CYS A 167 -10.41 2.31 3.18
N GLY A 168 -10.19 3.30 2.33
CA GLY A 168 -10.45 3.20 0.90
C GLY A 168 -9.35 2.50 0.10
N ILE A 169 -8.19 2.19 0.70
CA ILE A 169 -7.07 1.54 0.00
C ILE A 169 -7.31 0.02 -0.19
N PRO A 170 -7.62 -0.76 0.87
CA PRO A 170 -7.86 -2.20 0.71
C PRO A 170 -9.22 -2.53 0.08
N GLY A 171 -10.14 -1.55 0.01
CA GLY A 171 -11.46 -1.70 -0.58
C GLY A 171 -12.32 -0.47 -0.30
N PHE A 172 -13.47 -0.33 -0.97
CA PHE A 172 -14.41 0.76 -0.69
C PHE A 172 -14.97 0.60 0.73
N ASP A 173 -14.70 1.59 1.60
CA ASP A 173 -15.11 1.58 3.01
C ASP A 173 -14.75 0.25 3.71
N HIS A 174 -13.57 -0.31 3.40
CA HIS A 174 -13.15 -1.60 3.92
C HIS A 174 -12.81 -1.52 5.41
N PRO A 175 -13.47 -2.30 6.27
CA PRO A 175 -13.27 -2.23 7.71
C PRO A 175 -11.93 -2.84 8.12
N GLY A 176 -11.35 -2.31 9.19
CA GLY A 176 -10.12 -2.83 9.77
C GLY A 176 -9.84 -2.29 11.14
N THR A 177 -8.60 -2.42 11.59
CA THR A 177 -8.13 -1.96 12.90
C THR A 177 -7.06 -0.89 12.71
N GLU A 178 -7.26 0.27 13.33
CA GLU A 178 -6.22 1.29 13.44
C GLU A 178 -5.29 0.94 14.60
N LEU A 179 -3.99 1.14 14.38
CA LEU A 179 -2.91 0.91 15.33
C LEU A 179 -2.07 2.18 15.53
N HIS A 180 -1.17 2.12 16.51
CA HIS A 180 -0.16 3.16 16.72
C HIS A 180 1.15 2.76 16.04
N GLY A 181 1.62 3.59 15.10
CA GLY A 181 2.94 3.46 14.49
C GLY A 181 4.04 4.00 15.42
N ASP A 182 5.12 3.23 15.57
CA ASP A 182 6.28 3.59 16.39
C ASP A 182 7.45 4.07 15.55
N LEU A 183 7.63 3.44 14.41
CA LEU A 183 8.69 3.74 13.44
C LEU A 183 8.11 3.76 12.04
N LEU A 184 8.42 4.79 11.30
CA LEU A 184 8.13 4.94 9.90
C LEU A 184 9.36 5.56 9.24
N GLN A 185 10.15 4.77 8.50
CA GLN A 185 11.40 5.22 7.90
C GLN A 185 11.55 4.73 6.47
N SER A 186 11.82 5.65 5.55
CA SER A 186 12.31 5.38 4.21
C SER A 186 13.66 6.03 3.98
N THR A 187 14.62 5.24 3.52
CA THR A 187 15.95 5.68 3.10
C THR A 187 16.11 5.64 1.57
N ASP A 188 15.05 5.33 0.84
CA ASP A 188 15.07 5.34 -0.63
C ASP A 188 15.45 6.75 -1.13
N PRO A 189 16.42 6.88 -2.06
CA PRO A 189 16.83 8.19 -2.56
C PRO A 189 15.71 8.99 -3.24
N ALA A 190 14.68 8.32 -3.77
CA ALA A 190 13.56 8.98 -4.41
C ALA A 190 12.51 9.49 -3.40
N LEU A 191 12.23 8.73 -2.34
CA LEU A 191 11.24 9.09 -1.32
C LEU A 191 11.81 8.86 0.08
N ARG A 192 12.49 9.86 0.63
CA ARG A 192 13.10 9.80 1.97
C ARG A 192 12.22 10.49 3.01
N TRP A 193 11.92 9.77 4.11
CA TRP A 193 11.17 10.30 5.25
C TRP A 193 11.41 9.46 6.51
N GLU A 194 11.16 10.07 7.68
CA GLU A 194 11.30 9.41 8.97
C GLU A 194 10.33 10.02 10.02
N VAL A 195 9.65 9.13 10.76
CA VAL A 195 8.87 9.44 11.97
C VAL A 195 9.20 8.40 13.02
N ARG A 196 9.52 8.83 14.25
CA ARG A 196 9.81 7.94 15.38
C ARG A 196 9.02 8.37 16.62
N GLY A 197 8.47 7.39 17.34
CA GLY A 197 7.89 7.58 18.67
C GLY A 197 6.71 8.54 18.75
N ARG A 198 6.04 8.85 17.65
CA ARG A 198 4.91 9.81 17.59
C ARG A 198 3.54 9.17 17.69
N ARG A 199 3.44 7.85 17.79
CA ARG A 199 2.17 7.12 17.75
C ARG A 199 1.36 7.51 16.49
N ASN A 200 2.02 7.57 15.37
CA ASN A 200 1.41 7.88 14.08
C ASN A 200 0.41 6.78 13.64
N ALA A 201 -0.38 7.08 12.64
CA ALA A 201 -1.43 6.20 12.16
C ALA A 201 -0.87 4.96 11.45
N ALA A 202 -1.45 3.80 11.77
CA ALA A 202 -1.23 2.56 11.05
C ALA A 202 -2.55 1.78 10.99
N PHE A 203 -2.73 0.93 9.97
CA PHE A 203 -3.99 0.22 9.75
C PHE A 203 -3.74 -1.18 9.21
N THR A 204 -4.53 -2.15 9.67
CA THR A 204 -4.43 -3.54 9.23
C THR A 204 -5.80 -4.13 8.94
N THR A 205 -5.85 -4.96 7.89
CA THR A 205 -7.04 -5.70 7.46
C THR A 205 -6.64 -6.78 6.43
N ASP A 206 -7.60 -7.38 5.78
CA ASP A 206 -7.45 -8.17 4.57
C ASP A 206 -7.71 -7.33 3.31
N PHE A 207 -7.52 -7.93 2.12
CA PHE A 207 -7.88 -7.33 0.83
C PHE A 207 -8.25 -8.39 -0.19
N ASP A 208 -9.05 -8.01 -1.18
CA ASP A 208 -9.39 -8.82 -2.37
C ASP A 208 -9.52 -7.89 -3.58
N TYR A 209 -8.50 -7.91 -4.44
CA TYR A 209 -8.46 -7.13 -5.67
C TYR A 209 -8.56 -8.04 -6.87
N ARG A 210 -9.30 -7.58 -7.91
CA ARG A 210 -9.52 -8.35 -9.13
C ARG A 210 -9.72 -7.46 -10.35
N SER A 211 -9.50 -8.07 -11.52
CA SER A 211 -9.93 -7.51 -12.80
C SER A 211 -11.46 -7.39 -12.86
N GLY A 212 -11.93 -6.60 -13.79
CA GLY A 212 -13.37 -6.39 -13.99
C GLY A 212 -13.98 -5.28 -13.15
N PRO A 213 -15.28 -5.04 -13.35
CA PRO A 213 -16.05 -4.01 -12.67
C PRO A 213 -16.32 -4.34 -11.21
#